data_be5ab139cb6f3acf9f0b194365e1ad16
#
_entry.id   be5ab139cb6f3acf9f0b194365e1ad16
#
_cell.length_a   1.000
_cell.length_b   1.000
_cell.length_c   1.000
_cell.angle_alpha   90.00
_cell.angle_beta   90.00
_cell.angle_gamma   90.00
#
_symmetry.space_group_name_H-M   'P 1'
#
loop_
_entity.id
_entity.type
_entity.pdbx_description
1 polymer ?
#
loop_
_entity_poly.entity_id
_entity_poly.type
_entity_poly.pdbx_seq_one_letter_code
_entity_poly.pdbx_strand_id
1 'polypeptide(L)'
;MSRKQLLIMLFFITCSIQAMAQTYYYYYKGNKIPLTLNENKVVVSIPKDCGDVIERFHANVQTWNKIKSESFDSNIILRSEYEKLISQDFWAEDSKSVILTSSYFTENDEEVFATPSLNVRLKKEDDIDLLTSYAERYKLTIVKNMPTMPLWYILHVTPESEKSPMECANELYESGDFADSIADFTFSALDDTTVRNITTDAPEESFVFYDLQGHRLTGKPAKGIYIQNGRKIIAK
;
A
#
# COMPACT_ATOMS: atom_id res chain seq x y z
N MET A 1 -9.80 -35.13 40.49
CA MET A 1 -9.60 -35.17 39.03
C MET A 1 -8.44 -36.11 38.73
N SER A 2 -8.63 -37.13 37.89
CA SER A 2 -7.57 -38.11 37.63
C SER A 2 -6.50 -37.47 36.69
N ARG A 3 -5.21 -37.93 36.80
CA ARG A 3 -4.13 -37.47 35.91
C ARG A 3 -4.49 -37.59 34.43
N LYS A 4 -5.31 -38.58 34.05
CA LYS A 4 -5.82 -38.77 32.67
C LYS A 4 -6.82 -37.67 32.27
N GLN A 5 -7.66 -37.20 33.15
CA GLN A 5 -8.62 -36.12 32.90
C GLN A 5 -7.90 -34.77 32.74
N LEU A 6 -6.84 -34.56 33.53
CA LEU A 6 -6.00 -33.34 33.41
C LEU A 6 -5.23 -33.33 32.08
N LEU A 7 -4.71 -34.48 31.62
CA LEU A 7 -4.00 -34.61 30.35
C LEU A 7 -4.92 -34.38 29.13
N ILE A 8 -6.16 -34.90 29.20
CA ILE A 8 -7.18 -34.72 28.16
C ILE A 8 -7.60 -33.24 28.11
N MET A 9 -7.76 -32.58 29.24
CA MET A 9 -8.12 -31.18 29.30
C MET A 9 -6.97 -30.27 28.77
N LEU A 10 -5.71 -30.62 29.06
CA LEU A 10 -4.53 -29.93 28.51
C LEU A 10 -4.45 -30.14 26.98
N PHE A 11 -4.76 -31.30 26.47
CA PHE A 11 -4.76 -31.62 25.03
C PHE A 11 -5.85 -30.84 24.28
N PHE A 12 -7.04 -30.68 24.87
CA PHE A 12 -8.10 -29.83 24.30
C PHE A 12 -7.76 -28.34 24.31
N ILE A 13 -7.03 -27.85 25.30
CA ILE A 13 -6.58 -26.44 25.37
C ILE A 13 -5.50 -26.15 24.32
N THR A 14 -4.61 -27.10 24.03
CA THR A 14 -3.58 -26.93 23.00
C THR A 14 -4.11 -27.05 21.56
N CYS A 15 -5.27 -27.72 21.34
CA CYS A 15 -5.91 -27.78 20.03
C CYS A 15 -6.74 -26.53 19.66
N SER A 16 -7.02 -25.65 20.62
CA SER A 16 -7.88 -24.49 20.38
C SER A 16 -7.13 -23.20 20.07
N ILE A 17 -5.79 -23.20 20.04
CA ILE A 17 -4.99 -22.10 19.51
C ILE A 17 -4.55 -22.48 18.08
N GLN A 18 -5.49 -22.75 17.22
CA GLN A 18 -5.30 -22.42 15.82
C GLN A 18 -5.38 -20.91 15.78
N ALA A 19 -4.23 -20.25 15.77
CA ALA A 19 -4.16 -18.87 15.31
C ALA A 19 -4.86 -18.88 13.95
N MET A 20 -6.05 -18.31 13.88
CA MET A 20 -6.69 -18.03 12.59
C MET A 20 -5.76 -17.05 11.90
N ALA A 21 -4.84 -17.58 11.10
CA ALA A 21 -4.02 -16.77 10.24
C ALA A 21 -5.00 -15.91 9.43
N GLN A 22 -4.96 -14.61 9.63
CA GLN A 22 -5.84 -13.71 8.90
C GLN A 22 -5.54 -13.90 7.42
N THR A 23 -6.51 -14.45 6.68
CA THR A 23 -6.38 -14.70 5.25
C THR A 23 -6.73 -13.41 4.53
N TYR A 24 -5.73 -12.76 3.96
CA TYR A 24 -5.93 -11.59 3.11
C TYR A 24 -6.26 -12.04 1.69
N TYR A 25 -7.17 -11.33 1.02
CA TYR A 25 -7.57 -11.61 -0.35
C TYR A 25 -8.26 -10.39 -0.95
N TYR A 26 -8.35 -10.37 -2.27
CA TYR A 26 -9.20 -9.44 -3.02
C TYR A 26 -9.93 -10.18 -4.13
N TYR A 27 -10.98 -9.56 -4.68
CA TYR A 27 -11.66 -10.10 -5.84
C TYR A 27 -11.12 -9.48 -7.13
N TYR A 28 -10.90 -10.31 -8.13
CA TYR A 28 -10.54 -9.87 -9.47
C TYR A 28 -11.24 -10.74 -10.51
N LYS A 29 -12.08 -10.15 -11.37
CA LYS A 29 -12.89 -10.85 -12.38
C LYS A 29 -13.68 -12.04 -11.79
N GLY A 30 -14.26 -11.85 -10.64
CA GLY A 30 -15.06 -12.88 -9.96
C GLY A 30 -14.25 -13.94 -9.19
N ASN A 31 -12.93 -13.92 -9.26
CA ASN A 31 -12.07 -14.85 -8.54
C ASN A 31 -11.53 -14.23 -7.25
N LYS A 32 -11.49 -15.05 -6.21
CA LYS A 32 -10.87 -14.72 -4.94
C LYS A 32 -9.37 -14.96 -5.03
N ILE A 33 -8.57 -13.90 -4.98
CA ILE A 33 -7.12 -13.93 -5.12
C ILE A 33 -6.48 -13.79 -3.73
N PRO A 34 -5.75 -14.80 -3.24
CA PRO A 34 -5.11 -14.73 -1.93
C PRO A 34 -3.93 -13.79 -1.93
N LEU A 35 -3.67 -13.19 -0.77
CA LEU A 35 -2.54 -12.30 -0.52
C LEU A 35 -1.84 -12.70 0.79
N THR A 36 -0.54 -12.49 0.84
CA THR A 36 0.26 -12.62 2.05
C THR A 36 0.66 -11.24 2.55
N LEU A 37 0.37 -10.92 3.82
CA LEU A 37 0.75 -9.62 4.40
C LEU A 37 2.28 -9.45 4.42
N ASN A 38 2.76 -8.33 3.92
CA ASN A 38 4.13 -7.91 4.14
C ASN A 38 4.21 -7.10 5.43
N GLU A 39 4.65 -7.71 6.50
CA GLU A 39 4.75 -7.09 7.82
C GLU A 39 5.85 -6.01 7.92
N ASN A 40 6.77 -5.95 6.95
CA ASN A 40 7.91 -5.04 7.00
C ASN A 40 7.61 -3.65 6.45
N LYS A 41 6.54 -3.48 5.69
CA LYS A 41 6.21 -2.21 5.04
C LYS A 41 4.76 -1.81 5.29
N VAL A 42 4.54 -0.50 5.28
CA VAL A 42 3.22 0.13 5.34
C VAL A 42 3.14 1.24 4.31
N VAL A 43 1.94 1.58 3.91
CA VAL A 43 1.67 2.76 3.08
C VAL A 43 1.01 3.81 3.95
N VAL A 44 1.64 4.98 4.02
CA VAL A 44 1.12 6.16 4.71
C VAL A 44 0.60 7.12 3.65
N SER A 45 -0.68 7.40 3.68
CA SER A 45 -1.34 8.30 2.72
C SER A 45 -1.96 9.48 3.46
N ILE A 46 -1.56 10.68 3.07
CA ILE A 46 -2.01 11.94 3.64
C ILE A 46 -2.76 12.71 2.56
N PRO A 47 -4.00 13.17 2.80
CA PRO A 47 -4.70 14.02 1.84
C PRO A 47 -3.88 15.25 1.47
N LYS A 48 -3.86 15.63 0.19
CA LYS A 48 -3.00 16.71 -0.31
C LYS A 48 -3.36 18.10 0.23
N ASP A 49 -4.54 18.27 0.76
CA ASP A 49 -5.00 19.48 1.45
C ASP A 49 -4.46 19.61 2.88
N CYS A 50 -3.85 18.55 3.42
CA CYS A 50 -3.18 18.54 4.73
C CYS A 50 -1.68 18.85 4.62
N GLY A 51 -1.30 19.98 4.00
CA GLY A 51 0.08 20.35 3.70
C GLY A 51 1.02 20.32 4.91
N ASP A 52 0.58 20.85 6.04
CA ASP A 52 1.39 20.90 7.27
C ASP A 52 1.70 19.49 7.81
N VAL A 53 0.76 18.54 7.68
CA VAL A 53 0.97 17.13 8.07
C VAL A 53 1.97 16.47 7.13
N ILE A 54 1.86 16.74 5.83
CA ILE A 54 2.81 16.24 4.81
C ILE A 54 4.23 16.75 5.10
N GLU A 55 4.40 18.03 5.39
CA GLU A 55 5.71 18.61 5.70
C GLU A 55 6.32 17.95 6.95
N ARG A 56 5.53 17.82 8.03
CA ARG A 56 6.02 17.15 9.26
C ARG A 56 6.34 15.68 9.03
N PHE A 57 5.53 14.97 8.25
CA PHE A 57 5.81 13.59 7.87
C PHE A 57 7.16 13.47 7.18
N HIS A 58 7.39 14.24 6.11
CA HIS A 58 8.64 14.19 5.34
C HIS A 58 9.86 14.68 6.14
N ALA A 59 9.67 15.55 7.13
CA ALA A 59 10.76 15.96 8.02
C ALA A 59 11.21 14.87 9.00
N ASN A 60 10.35 13.89 9.30
CA ASN A 60 10.58 12.87 10.33
C ASN A 60 10.79 11.44 9.78
N VAL A 61 10.53 11.21 8.49
CA VAL A 61 10.76 9.91 7.84
C VAL A 61 12.03 10.02 6.99
N GLN A 62 12.93 9.04 7.14
CA GLN A 62 14.24 9.09 6.46
C GLN A 62 14.21 8.49 5.06
N THR A 63 13.39 7.45 4.86
CA THR A 63 13.36 6.70 3.60
C THR A 63 11.92 6.38 3.24
N TRP A 64 11.49 6.78 2.05
CA TRP A 64 10.17 6.44 1.51
C TRP A 64 10.22 6.28 0.00
N ASN A 65 9.27 5.50 -0.53
CA ASN A 65 8.99 5.40 -1.96
C ASN A 65 7.62 6.01 -2.24
N LYS A 66 7.55 7.00 -3.11
CA LYS A 66 6.32 7.73 -3.41
C LYS A 66 5.41 6.94 -4.33
N ILE A 67 4.14 6.84 -3.97
CA ILE A 67 3.07 6.36 -4.84
C ILE A 67 2.45 7.57 -5.54
N LYS A 68 2.32 7.51 -6.87
CA LYS A 68 1.67 8.58 -7.63
C LYS A 68 0.17 8.56 -7.39
N SER A 69 -0.38 9.62 -6.82
CA SER A 69 -1.81 9.82 -6.58
C SER A 69 -2.20 11.26 -6.86
N GLU A 70 -3.46 11.48 -7.30
CA GLU A 70 -4.02 12.82 -7.49
C GLU A 70 -4.48 13.43 -6.16
N SER A 71 -5.03 12.61 -5.26
CA SER A 71 -5.70 13.03 -4.02
C SER A 71 -4.80 12.97 -2.79
N PHE A 72 -3.79 12.10 -2.80
CA PHE A 72 -2.97 11.83 -1.63
C PHE A 72 -1.47 12.05 -1.87
N ASP A 73 -0.74 12.44 -0.84
CA ASP A 73 0.68 12.19 -0.71
C ASP A 73 0.84 10.81 -0.07
N SER A 74 1.08 9.79 -0.90
CA SER A 74 1.15 8.39 -0.47
C SER A 74 2.57 7.89 -0.54
N ASN A 75 3.04 7.29 0.56
CA ASN A 75 4.43 6.92 0.73
C ASN A 75 4.54 5.51 1.33
N ILE A 76 5.35 4.66 0.70
CA ILE A 76 5.71 3.35 1.23
C ILE A 76 6.90 3.55 2.15
N ILE A 77 6.76 3.15 3.41
CA ILE A 77 7.83 3.23 4.41
C ILE A 77 8.03 1.90 5.10
N LEU A 78 9.18 1.72 5.74
CA LEU A 78 9.41 0.57 6.61
C LEU A 78 8.49 0.68 7.85
N ARG A 79 7.96 -0.45 8.29
CA ARG A 79 7.16 -0.49 9.53
C ARG A 79 7.95 0.03 10.74
N SER A 80 9.24 -0.27 10.82
CA SER A 80 10.12 0.23 11.89
C SER A 80 10.27 1.77 11.88
N GLU A 81 10.16 2.41 10.72
CA GLU A 81 10.12 3.89 10.64
C GLU A 81 8.76 4.44 11.05
N TYR A 82 7.68 3.77 10.64
CA TYR A 82 6.34 4.09 11.11
C TYR A 82 6.21 3.99 12.64
N GLU A 83 6.77 2.93 13.25
CA GLU A 83 6.79 2.76 14.70
C GLU A 83 7.54 3.89 15.43
N LYS A 84 8.64 4.39 14.86
CA LYS A 84 9.32 5.57 15.37
C LYS A 84 8.47 6.84 15.23
N LEU A 85 7.75 6.97 14.11
CA LEU A 85 6.90 8.12 13.84
C LEU A 85 5.76 8.21 14.85
N ILE A 86 5.06 7.11 15.14
CA ILE A 86 3.94 7.09 16.08
C ILE A 86 4.37 7.36 17.52
N SER A 87 5.65 7.26 17.85
CA SER A 87 6.21 7.59 19.16
C SER A 87 6.45 9.10 19.35
N GLN A 88 6.27 9.92 18.31
CA GLN A 88 6.44 11.38 18.38
C GLN A 88 5.18 12.06 18.91
N ASP A 89 5.33 13.06 19.74
CA ASP A 89 4.21 13.78 20.41
C ASP A 89 3.22 14.38 19.38
N PHE A 90 3.71 14.89 18.26
CA PHE A 90 2.86 15.51 17.25
C PHE A 90 1.98 14.49 16.51
N TRP A 91 2.41 13.21 16.44
CA TRP A 91 1.72 12.20 15.63
C TRP A 91 0.31 11.89 16.13
N ALA A 92 0.06 12.03 17.41
CA ALA A 92 -1.28 11.81 17.99
C ALA A 92 -2.36 12.71 17.35
N GLU A 93 -1.99 13.92 16.93
CA GLU A 93 -2.91 14.83 16.22
C GLU A 93 -2.85 14.58 14.69
N ASP A 94 -1.66 14.49 14.12
CA ASP A 94 -1.47 14.31 12.68
C ASP A 94 -2.08 13.00 12.17
N SER A 95 -2.03 11.92 12.97
CA SER A 95 -2.61 10.62 12.60
C SER A 95 -4.12 10.66 12.32
N LYS A 96 -4.83 11.65 12.84
CA LYS A 96 -6.25 11.86 12.57
C LYS A 96 -6.54 12.22 11.10
N SER A 97 -5.53 12.66 10.38
CA SER A 97 -5.60 12.99 8.94
C SER A 97 -4.88 11.97 8.06
N VAL A 98 -4.43 10.86 8.64
CA VAL A 98 -3.62 9.87 7.93
C VAL A 98 -4.41 8.60 7.68
N ILE A 99 -4.29 8.06 6.47
CA ILE A 99 -4.81 6.76 6.10
C ILE A 99 -3.63 5.79 6.03
N LEU A 100 -3.70 4.73 6.82
CA LEU A 100 -2.72 3.66 6.83
C LEU A 100 -3.25 2.46 6.07
N THR A 101 -2.49 2.00 5.08
CA THR A 101 -2.79 0.78 4.34
C THR A 101 -1.61 -0.17 4.35
N SER A 102 -1.82 -1.41 3.92
CA SER A 102 -0.83 -2.47 4.02
C SER A 102 -0.19 -2.78 2.68
N SER A 103 0.99 -3.38 2.76
CA SER A 103 1.68 -4.03 1.65
C SER A 103 1.45 -5.53 1.72
N TYR A 104 1.40 -6.18 0.55
CA TYR A 104 1.16 -7.60 0.43
C TYR A 104 2.06 -8.23 -0.63
N PHE A 105 2.20 -9.54 -0.59
CA PHE A 105 2.75 -10.36 -1.67
C PHE A 105 1.62 -11.14 -2.34
N THR A 106 1.68 -11.21 -3.67
CA THR A 106 0.85 -12.10 -4.48
C THR A 106 1.38 -13.54 -4.43
N GLU A 107 0.65 -14.50 -5.02
CA GLU A 107 1.12 -15.89 -5.16
C GLU A 107 2.41 -16.03 -5.98
N ASN A 108 2.75 -15.03 -6.79
CA ASN A 108 3.98 -14.99 -7.59
C ASN A 108 5.12 -14.21 -6.90
N ASP A 109 5.02 -13.96 -5.58
CA ASP A 109 5.95 -13.16 -4.80
C ASP A 109 6.12 -11.71 -5.30
N GLU A 110 5.16 -11.19 -6.06
CA GLU A 110 5.14 -9.79 -6.46
C GLU A 110 4.60 -8.94 -5.31
N GLU A 111 5.33 -7.89 -4.95
CA GLU A 111 4.91 -6.96 -3.91
C GLU A 111 3.89 -5.96 -4.46
N VAL A 112 2.75 -5.87 -3.77
CA VAL A 112 1.67 -4.94 -4.09
C VAL A 112 1.31 -4.08 -2.89
N PHE A 113 0.94 -2.84 -3.12
CA PHE A 113 0.63 -1.85 -2.10
C PHE A 113 -0.82 -1.41 -2.24
N ALA A 114 -1.62 -1.60 -1.20
CA ALA A 114 -2.99 -1.11 -1.19
C ALA A 114 -2.98 0.42 -1.12
N THR A 115 -3.69 1.07 -2.03
CA THR A 115 -3.94 2.52 -2.00
C THR A 115 -5.16 2.84 -1.12
N PRO A 116 -5.43 4.09 -0.75
CA PRO A 116 -6.66 4.47 -0.06
C PRO A 116 -7.94 4.31 -0.89
N SER A 117 -7.83 3.82 -2.12
CA SER A 117 -8.90 3.82 -3.11
C SER A 117 -9.50 2.43 -3.31
N LEU A 118 -10.74 2.41 -3.72
CA LEU A 118 -11.41 1.24 -4.27
C LEU A 118 -12.33 1.65 -5.43
N ASN A 119 -12.61 0.71 -6.32
CA ASN A 119 -13.45 0.93 -7.49
C ASN A 119 -14.70 0.06 -7.38
N VAL A 120 -15.87 0.65 -7.56
CA VAL A 120 -17.16 -0.05 -7.46
C VAL A 120 -17.93 0.13 -8.76
N ARG A 121 -18.47 -0.96 -9.32
CA ARG A 121 -19.32 -0.94 -10.48
C ARG A 121 -20.78 -1.18 -10.11
N LEU A 122 -21.62 -0.21 -10.39
CA LEU A 122 -23.06 -0.35 -10.25
C LEU A 122 -23.62 -1.37 -11.24
N LYS A 123 -24.75 -2.01 -10.92
CA LYS A 123 -25.51 -2.85 -11.86
C LYS A 123 -26.29 -1.98 -12.86
N LYS A 124 -26.79 -0.83 -12.42
CA LYS A 124 -27.52 0.18 -13.21
C LYS A 124 -27.27 1.57 -12.62
N GLU A 125 -27.58 2.60 -13.38
CA GLU A 125 -27.34 4.00 -12.97
C GLU A 125 -28.12 4.39 -11.71
N ASP A 126 -29.35 3.91 -11.55
CA ASP A 126 -30.21 4.20 -10.39
C ASP A 126 -29.66 3.62 -9.06
N ASP A 127 -28.67 2.76 -9.08
CA ASP A 127 -28.09 2.19 -7.87
C ASP A 127 -27.11 3.15 -7.16
N ILE A 128 -27.02 4.40 -7.60
CA ILE A 128 -26.15 5.41 -6.96
C ILE A 128 -26.55 5.70 -5.50
N ASP A 129 -27.85 5.73 -5.19
CA ASP A 129 -28.33 5.94 -3.83
C ASP A 129 -27.91 4.76 -2.91
N LEU A 130 -27.89 3.54 -3.45
CA LEU A 130 -27.40 2.37 -2.74
C LEU A 130 -25.90 2.51 -2.46
N LEU A 131 -25.10 2.90 -3.46
CA LEU A 131 -23.66 3.16 -3.26
C LEU A 131 -23.43 4.26 -2.20
N THR A 132 -24.23 5.31 -2.22
CA THR A 132 -24.17 6.40 -1.23
C THR A 132 -24.42 5.88 0.18
N SER A 133 -25.40 5.01 0.37
CA SER A 133 -25.71 4.42 1.68
C SER A 133 -24.57 3.54 2.22
N TYR A 134 -23.88 2.80 1.34
CA TYR A 134 -22.67 2.03 1.70
C TYR A 134 -21.50 2.96 2.00
N ALA A 135 -21.30 4.03 1.23
CA ALA A 135 -20.24 5.00 1.47
C ALA A 135 -20.42 5.68 2.84
N GLU A 136 -21.62 6.07 3.22
CA GLU A 136 -21.91 6.60 4.55
C GLU A 136 -21.61 5.59 5.68
N ARG A 137 -22.05 4.34 5.50
CA ARG A 137 -21.84 3.26 6.48
C ARG A 137 -20.37 3.01 6.74
N TYR A 138 -19.53 2.96 5.71
CA TYR A 138 -18.11 2.64 5.80
C TYR A 138 -17.21 3.87 5.90
N LYS A 139 -17.78 5.09 5.97
CA LYS A 139 -17.03 6.35 5.98
C LYS A 139 -16.12 6.48 4.76
N LEU A 140 -16.68 6.21 3.58
CA LEU A 140 -16.01 6.38 2.30
C LEU A 140 -16.45 7.70 1.66
N THR A 141 -15.56 8.27 0.85
CA THR A 141 -15.88 9.41 -0.01
C THR A 141 -16.04 8.92 -1.44
N ILE A 142 -17.19 9.18 -2.08
CA ILE A 142 -17.37 8.98 -3.52
C ILE A 142 -16.66 10.14 -4.23
N VAL A 143 -15.59 9.84 -4.98
CA VAL A 143 -14.73 10.87 -5.59
C VAL A 143 -15.26 11.29 -6.94
N LYS A 144 -15.45 10.33 -7.83
CA LYS A 144 -15.94 10.54 -9.19
C LYS A 144 -16.43 9.25 -9.83
N ASN A 145 -17.28 9.37 -10.86
CA ASN A 145 -17.47 8.29 -11.83
C ASN A 145 -16.35 8.32 -12.90
N MET A 146 -16.13 7.21 -13.56
CA MET A 146 -15.15 7.14 -14.65
C MET A 146 -15.84 7.55 -15.97
N PRO A 147 -15.39 8.62 -16.65
CA PRO A 147 -16.11 9.15 -17.84
C PRO A 147 -16.28 8.15 -18.97
N THR A 148 -15.32 7.24 -19.15
CA THR A 148 -15.37 6.18 -20.19
C THR A 148 -16.07 4.90 -19.75
N MET A 149 -16.41 4.80 -18.44
CA MET A 149 -17.06 3.65 -17.83
C MET A 149 -18.10 4.16 -16.83
N PRO A 150 -19.27 4.65 -17.28
CA PRO A 150 -20.21 5.47 -16.48
C PRO A 150 -20.76 4.77 -15.24
N LEU A 151 -20.76 3.43 -15.19
CA LEU A 151 -21.20 2.68 -14.00
C LEU A 151 -20.08 2.46 -12.97
N TRP A 152 -18.83 2.83 -13.28
CA TRP A 152 -17.71 2.70 -12.35
C TRP A 152 -17.49 3.98 -11.56
N TYR A 153 -17.37 3.82 -10.25
CA TYR A 153 -17.10 4.89 -9.30
C TYR A 153 -15.81 4.62 -8.54
N ILE A 154 -15.05 5.68 -8.33
CA ILE A 154 -13.86 5.66 -7.46
C ILE A 154 -14.29 6.17 -6.09
N LEU A 155 -14.00 5.39 -5.06
CA LEU A 155 -14.21 5.75 -3.67
C LEU A 155 -12.87 5.77 -2.94
N HIS A 156 -12.77 6.63 -1.95
CA HIS A 156 -11.64 6.65 -1.02
C HIS A 156 -12.12 6.32 0.40
N VAL A 157 -11.33 5.54 1.12
CA VAL A 157 -11.47 5.48 2.58
C VAL A 157 -11.08 6.82 3.18
N THR A 158 -11.64 7.14 4.34
CA THR A 158 -11.26 8.32 5.13
C THR A 158 -10.49 7.88 6.37
N PRO A 159 -9.83 8.79 7.10
CA PRO A 159 -9.20 8.45 8.38
C PRO A 159 -10.16 7.88 9.43
N GLU A 160 -11.48 8.13 9.28
CA GLU A 160 -12.54 7.63 10.15
C GLU A 160 -13.05 6.23 9.74
N SER A 161 -12.60 5.72 8.59
CA SER A 161 -12.98 4.38 8.12
C SER A 161 -12.38 3.32 9.03
N GLU A 162 -13.23 2.46 9.59
CA GLU A 162 -12.80 1.37 10.47
C GLU A 162 -12.18 0.19 9.69
N LYS A 163 -12.42 0.15 8.38
CA LYS A 163 -12.02 -0.92 7.47
C LYS A 163 -11.02 -0.41 6.44
N SER A 164 -10.11 -1.29 6.07
CA SER A 164 -9.20 -1.02 4.96
C SER A 164 -9.94 -0.96 3.62
N PRO A 165 -9.37 -0.32 2.59
CA PRO A 165 -9.96 -0.29 1.25
C PRO A 165 -10.26 -1.69 0.70
N MET A 166 -9.40 -2.67 0.98
CA MET A 166 -9.56 -4.06 0.56
C MET A 166 -10.74 -4.73 1.26
N GLU A 167 -10.89 -4.55 2.57
CA GLU A 167 -12.04 -5.08 3.32
C GLU A 167 -13.34 -4.47 2.85
N CYS A 168 -13.37 -3.13 2.63
CA CYS A 168 -14.53 -2.46 2.06
C CYS A 168 -14.88 -3.01 0.68
N ALA A 169 -13.90 -3.16 -0.21
CA ALA A 169 -14.12 -3.66 -1.56
C ALA A 169 -14.65 -5.11 -1.53
N ASN A 170 -14.09 -5.97 -0.68
CA ASN A 170 -14.53 -7.34 -0.55
C ASN A 170 -15.98 -7.44 -0.05
N GLU A 171 -16.35 -6.68 0.98
CA GLU A 171 -17.73 -6.67 1.50
C GLU A 171 -18.73 -6.11 0.49
N LEU A 172 -18.38 -5.06 -0.24
CA LEU A 172 -19.23 -4.55 -1.32
C LEU A 172 -19.42 -5.59 -2.42
N TYR A 173 -18.37 -6.34 -2.79
CA TYR A 173 -18.47 -7.43 -3.75
C TYR A 173 -19.35 -8.58 -3.22
N GLU A 174 -19.09 -9.03 -1.99
CA GLU A 174 -19.77 -10.16 -1.35
C GLU A 174 -21.24 -9.85 -1.01
N SER A 175 -21.61 -8.57 -0.87
CA SER A 175 -23.02 -8.19 -0.68
C SER A 175 -23.88 -8.61 -1.87
N GLY A 176 -23.29 -8.73 -3.06
CA GLY A 176 -24.02 -9.00 -4.29
C GLY A 176 -24.84 -7.81 -4.79
N ASP A 177 -24.78 -6.67 -4.16
CA ASP A 177 -25.53 -5.46 -4.53
C ASP A 177 -24.92 -4.76 -5.74
N PHE A 178 -23.63 -4.88 -5.94
CA PHE A 178 -22.86 -4.26 -7.02
C PHE A 178 -22.47 -5.28 -8.10
N ALA A 179 -22.21 -4.80 -9.31
CA ALA A 179 -21.75 -5.65 -10.41
C ALA A 179 -20.29 -6.06 -10.26
N ASP A 180 -19.48 -5.22 -9.58
CA ASP A 180 -18.08 -5.50 -9.23
C ASP A 180 -17.63 -4.52 -8.13
N SER A 181 -16.62 -4.94 -7.35
CA SER A 181 -15.94 -4.07 -6.39
C SER A 181 -14.52 -4.56 -6.18
N ILE A 182 -13.53 -3.68 -6.40
CA ILE A 182 -12.12 -4.02 -6.44
C ILE A 182 -11.33 -2.98 -5.66
N ALA A 183 -10.50 -3.43 -4.70
CA ALA A 183 -9.50 -2.58 -4.08
C ALA A 183 -8.47 -2.13 -5.11
N ASP A 184 -7.99 -0.91 -4.96
CA ASP A 184 -6.95 -0.37 -5.82
C ASP A 184 -5.56 -0.68 -5.24
N PHE A 185 -4.72 -1.28 -6.07
CA PHE A 185 -3.35 -1.62 -5.72
C PHE A 185 -2.38 -0.95 -6.70
N THR A 186 -1.24 -0.54 -6.16
CA THR A 186 -0.08 -0.20 -6.97
C THR A 186 0.97 -1.28 -6.81
N PHE A 187 1.61 -1.62 -7.89
CA PHE A 187 2.79 -2.47 -7.88
C PHE A 187 3.99 -1.59 -7.48
N SER A 188 5.03 -2.19 -6.90
CA SER A 188 6.30 -1.52 -6.77
C SER A 188 6.75 -1.09 -8.16
N ALA A 189 6.24 0.04 -8.61
CA ALA A 189 6.76 0.65 -9.81
C ALA A 189 8.24 0.87 -9.52
N LEU A 190 9.06 0.30 -10.38
CA LEU A 190 10.46 0.64 -10.56
C LEU A 190 10.60 2.08 -11.08
N ASP A 191 9.89 3.02 -10.50
CA ASP A 191 10.24 4.42 -10.54
C ASP A 191 11.25 4.63 -9.42
N ASP A 192 12.51 4.53 -9.84
CA ASP A 192 13.75 4.76 -9.12
C ASP A 192 13.83 6.22 -8.60
N THR A 193 12.87 6.59 -7.76
CA THR A 193 12.88 7.84 -7.00
C THR A 193 12.88 7.53 -5.51
N THR A 194 13.88 6.76 -5.09
CA THR A 194 14.25 6.71 -3.68
C THR A 194 14.82 8.08 -3.33
N VAL A 195 14.00 8.96 -2.78
CA VAL A 195 14.49 10.22 -2.21
C VAL A 195 15.18 9.86 -0.90
N ARG A 196 16.50 9.82 -0.91
CA ARG A 196 17.30 9.73 0.32
C ARG A 196 17.57 11.14 0.78
N ASN A 197 17.16 11.49 1.98
CA ASN A 197 17.72 12.66 2.68
C ASN A 197 19.19 12.30 2.99
N ILE A 198 20.10 12.70 2.10
CA ILE A 198 21.53 12.54 2.31
C ILE A 198 21.94 13.63 3.31
N THR A 199 22.01 13.23 4.59
CA THR A 199 22.92 13.93 5.49
C THR A 199 24.34 13.61 5.05
N THR A 200 25.18 14.61 4.94
CA THR A 200 26.45 14.71 4.22
C THR A 200 27.60 13.83 4.77
N ASP A 201 27.33 12.70 5.40
CA ASP A 201 28.35 11.83 6.01
C ASP A 201 28.32 10.37 5.54
N ALA A 202 27.84 10.08 4.31
CA ALA A 202 27.94 8.74 3.73
C ALA A 202 29.25 8.60 2.94
N PRO A 203 29.97 7.45 3.09
CA PRO A 203 31.18 7.20 2.30
C PRO A 203 30.84 7.12 0.81
N GLU A 204 31.74 7.63 -0.03
CA GLU A 204 31.63 7.67 -1.49
C GLU A 204 31.11 6.32 -2.04
N GLU A 205 29.90 6.34 -2.62
CA GLU A 205 29.37 5.19 -3.35
C GLU A 205 30.32 4.88 -4.52
N SER A 206 30.81 3.67 -4.57
CA SER A 206 31.57 3.17 -5.71
C SER A 206 30.64 3.06 -6.91
N PHE A 207 30.70 4.04 -7.80
CA PHE A 207 29.91 4.02 -9.04
C PHE A 207 30.31 2.81 -9.89
N VAL A 208 29.31 1.97 -10.22
CA VAL A 208 29.52 0.82 -11.08
C VAL A 208 29.11 1.22 -12.51
N PHE A 209 29.99 0.98 -13.46
CA PHE A 209 29.78 1.28 -14.88
C PHE A 209 29.65 -0.01 -15.67
N TYR A 210 28.76 -0.04 -16.66
CA TYR A 210 28.59 -1.19 -17.56
C TYR A 210 28.65 -0.75 -19.02
N ASP A 211 29.12 -1.61 -19.90
CA ASP A 211 28.98 -1.42 -21.34
C ASP A 211 27.54 -1.72 -21.79
N LEU A 212 27.25 -1.53 -23.09
CA LEU A 212 25.93 -1.81 -23.66
C LEU A 212 25.58 -3.31 -23.72
N GLN A 213 26.58 -4.20 -23.53
CA GLN A 213 26.42 -5.65 -23.45
C GLN A 213 26.21 -6.14 -22.01
N GLY A 214 26.24 -5.22 -21.02
CA GLY A 214 26.06 -5.55 -19.60
C GLY A 214 27.32 -5.98 -18.87
N HIS A 215 28.51 -5.89 -19.48
CA HIS A 215 29.76 -6.19 -18.79
C HIS A 215 30.17 -5.02 -17.88
N ARG A 216 30.59 -5.36 -16.67
CA ARG A 216 31.09 -4.36 -15.71
C ARG A 216 32.42 -3.78 -16.17
N LEU A 217 32.48 -2.45 -16.21
CA LEU A 217 33.69 -1.72 -16.52
C LEU A 217 34.51 -1.43 -15.26
N THR A 218 35.83 -1.36 -15.38
CA THR A 218 36.76 -1.13 -14.27
C THR A 218 36.81 0.33 -13.82
N GLY A 219 36.14 1.23 -14.57
CA GLY A 219 36.06 2.65 -14.26
C GLY A 219 35.17 3.41 -15.23
N LYS A 220 35.00 4.71 -15.02
CA LYS A 220 34.22 5.59 -15.89
C LYS A 220 34.88 5.73 -17.26
N PRO A 221 34.21 5.36 -18.37
CA PRO A 221 34.74 5.56 -19.72
C PRO A 221 34.97 7.04 -20.03
N ALA A 222 36.12 7.34 -20.62
CA ALA A 222 36.44 8.72 -21.04
C ALA A 222 35.64 9.17 -22.28
N LYS A 223 35.22 8.22 -23.14
CA LYS A 223 34.40 8.45 -24.34
C LYS A 223 33.52 7.25 -24.61
N GLY A 224 32.40 7.48 -25.27
CA GLY A 224 31.47 6.44 -25.71
C GLY A 224 30.18 6.38 -24.90
N ILE A 225 29.47 5.26 -25.03
CA ILE A 225 28.18 5.04 -24.37
C ILE A 225 28.37 3.99 -23.30
N TYR A 226 27.90 4.27 -22.11
CA TYR A 226 27.92 3.32 -20.98
C TYR A 226 26.67 3.44 -20.11
N ILE A 227 26.42 2.49 -19.26
CA ILE A 227 25.33 2.47 -18.30
C ILE A 227 25.89 2.72 -16.90
N GLN A 228 25.31 3.68 -16.21
CA GLN A 228 25.60 4.02 -14.82
C GLN A 228 24.27 4.12 -14.07
N ASN A 229 24.12 3.37 -12.99
CA ASN A 229 22.89 3.33 -12.19
C ASN A 229 21.61 3.14 -13.05
N GLY A 230 21.67 2.18 -13.99
CA GLY A 230 20.56 1.87 -14.89
C GLY A 230 20.30 2.90 -16.00
N ARG A 231 21.08 4.01 -16.07
CA ARG A 231 20.90 5.08 -17.06
C ARG A 231 21.98 5.02 -18.13
N LYS A 232 21.58 5.23 -19.38
CA LYS A 232 22.48 5.35 -20.52
C LYS A 232 23.15 6.74 -20.51
N ILE A 233 24.47 6.77 -20.45
CA ILE A 233 25.29 7.99 -20.42
C ILE A 233 26.14 8.05 -21.69
N ILE A 234 26.28 9.23 -22.27
CA ILE A 234 27.18 9.48 -23.41
C ILE A 234 28.35 10.34 -22.90
N ALA A 235 29.54 9.74 -22.84
CA ALA A 235 30.76 10.50 -22.60
C ALA A 235 31.26 11.08 -23.92
N LYS A 236 31.50 12.38 -23.94
CA LYS A 236 31.98 13.14 -25.12
C LYS A 236 33.51 13.31 -25.08
#